data_884f7e2f0d82c90dc4cf3cc64f4e2ecc
#
_entry.id   884f7e2f0d82c90dc4cf3cc64f4e2ecc
#
_cell.length_a   1.000
_cell.length_b   1.000
_cell.length_c   1.000
_cell.angle_alpha   90.00
_cell.angle_beta   90.00
_cell.angle_gamma   90.00
#
_symmetry.space_group_name_H-M   'P 1'
#
loop_
_entity.id
_entity.type
_entity.pdbx_description
1 polymer ?
#
loop_
_entity_poly.entity_id
_entity_poly.type
_entity_poly.pdbx_seq_one_letter_code
_entity_poly.pdbx_strand_id
1 'polypeptide(L)'
;MLRIPAEMVEAIVAHARADHPDEACGIIAGPVGSDRPTRLVPMTNAERSPTFYRFDSGEQLRLHKQLDAADEEVVVVYHSHTATEAYPSRTDISYAGEPQAHYVLVSTRETDSHEFRSFRIIDGVVTEEDVEIISAGPDVASGSTREAGSQSVSAANDLMQS
;
A
#
# COMPACT_ATOMS: atom_id res chain seq x y z
N MET A 1 6.27 -1.43 -15.00
CA MET A 1 5.80 -0.17 -14.37
C MET A 1 4.88 -0.51 -13.20
N LEU A 2 5.13 0.07 -12.04
CA LEU A 2 4.25 -0.04 -10.88
C LEU A 2 3.24 1.13 -10.90
N ARG A 3 1.96 0.83 -10.83
CA ARG A 3 0.89 1.82 -10.63
C ARG A 3 0.38 1.67 -9.19
N ILE A 4 0.57 2.72 -8.39
CA ILE A 4 0.31 2.66 -6.94
C ILE A 4 -0.48 3.87 -6.47
N PRO A 5 -1.54 3.69 -5.64
CA PRO A 5 -2.26 4.80 -5.04
C PRO A 5 -1.36 5.69 -4.18
N ALA A 6 -1.56 7.01 -4.26
CA ALA A 6 -0.78 8.00 -3.50
C ALA A 6 -0.84 7.74 -1.98
N GLU A 7 -1.99 7.37 -1.46
CA GLU A 7 -2.15 7.06 -0.04
C GLU A 7 -1.31 5.86 0.42
N MET A 8 -1.05 4.88 -0.46
CA MET A 8 -0.17 3.75 -0.14
C MET A 8 1.29 4.16 -0.13
N VAL A 9 1.70 5.04 -1.05
CA VAL A 9 3.06 5.62 -1.03
C VAL A 9 3.29 6.38 0.27
N GLU A 10 2.35 7.23 0.67
CA GLU A 10 2.42 8.00 1.92
C GLU A 10 2.48 7.07 3.15
N ALA A 11 1.68 6.01 3.17
CA ALA A 11 1.67 5.04 4.26
C ALA A 11 2.99 4.25 4.36
N ILE A 12 3.57 3.85 3.24
CA ILE A 12 4.89 3.19 3.19
C ILE A 12 5.98 4.12 3.72
N VAL A 13 6.00 5.36 3.26
CA VAL A 13 6.97 6.36 3.73
C VAL A 13 6.81 6.64 5.23
N ALA A 14 5.58 6.76 5.71
CA ALA A 14 5.30 6.96 7.14
C ALA A 14 5.78 5.76 7.99
N HIS A 15 5.56 4.53 7.53
CA HIS A 15 6.05 3.32 8.18
C HIS A 15 7.58 3.30 8.22
N ALA A 16 8.24 3.62 7.11
CA ALA A 16 9.70 3.70 7.03
C ALA A 16 10.27 4.73 7.99
N ARG A 17 9.65 5.90 8.11
CA ARG A 17 10.06 6.96 9.05
C ARG A 17 9.83 6.57 10.50
N ALA A 18 8.71 5.91 10.80
CA ALA A 18 8.37 5.49 12.16
C ALA A 18 9.34 4.42 12.69
N ASP A 19 9.79 3.50 11.85
CA ASP A 19 10.69 2.41 12.25
C ASP A 19 12.17 2.82 12.22
N HIS A 20 12.51 3.92 11.54
CA HIS A 20 13.89 4.41 11.51
C HIS A 20 14.47 4.52 12.94
N PRO A 21 15.67 4.01 13.25
CA PRO A 21 16.76 3.59 12.37
C PRO A 21 16.71 2.12 11.91
N ASP A 22 15.69 1.37 12.25
CA ASP A 22 15.52 0.01 11.76
C ASP A 22 14.83 0.01 10.38
N GLU A 23 15.10 -1.00 9.58
CA GLU A 23 14.40 -1.19 8.32
C GLU A 23 12.95 -1.58 8.58
N ALA A 24 12.02 -0.85 7.96
CA ALA A 24 10.61 -1.23 7.88
C ALA A 24 10.38 -2.21 6.74
N CYS A 25 9.37 -3.04 6.86
CA CYS A 25 9.00 -3.99 5.81
C CYS A 25 7.50 -4.26 5.78
N GLY A 26 7.01 -4.72 4.64
CA GLY A 26 5.61 -5.07 4.46
C GLY A 26 5.31 -5.49 3.03
N ILE A 27 4.03 -5.71 2.77
CA ILE A 27 3.53 -6.06 1.44
C ILE A 27 2.30 -5.22 1.08
N ILE A 28 1.99 -5.19 -0.20
CA ILE A 28 0.67 -4.80 -0.67
C ILE A 28 0.08 -6.00 -1.42
N ALA A 29 -1.11 -6.38 -1.02
CA ALA A 29 -1.88 -7.43 -1.66
C ALA A 29 -2.81 -6.87 -2.73
N GLY A 30 -3.20 -7.70 -3.65
CA GLY A 30 -4.22 -7.41 -4.65
C GLY A 30 -4.84 -8.68 -5.20
N PRO A 31 -5.93 -8.57 -5.96
CA PRO A 31 -6.58 -9.73 -6.56
C PRO A 31 -5.62 -10.53 -7.43
N VAL A 32 -5.66 -11.85 -7.33
CA VAL A 32 -4.83 -12.76 -8.13
C VAL A 32 -4.93 -12.42 -9.61
N GLY A 33 -3.78 -12.27 -10.28
CA GLY A 33 -3.67 -11.97 -11.70
C GLY A 33 -3.96 -10.53 -12.09
N SER A 34 -4.25 -9.63 -11.13
CA SER A 34 -4.62 -8.24 -11.45
C SER A 34 -3.44 -7.29 -11.56
N ASP A 35 -2.30 -7.60 -10.92
CA ASP A 35 -1.16 -6.68 -10.73
C ASP A 35 -1.57 -5.32 -10.15
N ARG A 36 -2.63 -5.31 -9.33
CA ARG A 36 -3.22 -4.10 -8.78
C ARG A 36 -3.09 -4.05 -7.26
N PRO A 37 -2.31 -3.11 -6.71
CA PRO A 37 -2.17 -2.94 -5.27
C PRO A 37 -3.48 -2.42 -4.66
N THR A 38 -4.07 -3.17 -3.74
CA THR A 38 -5.36 -2.81 -3.12
C THR A 38 -5.36 -2.82 -1.60
N ARG A 39 -4.46 -3.60 -0.96
CA ARG A 39 -4.45 -3.72 0.50
C ARG A 39 -3.04 -3.71 1.05
N LEU A 40 -2.68 -2.66 1.76
CA LEU A 40 -1.40 -2.52 2.44
C LEU A 40 -1.39 -3.35 3.73
N VAL A 41 -0.34 -4.14 3.90
CA VAL A 41 -0.11 -4.96 5.09
C VAL A 41 1.29 -4.67 5.62
N PRO A 42 1.43 -3.74 6.59
CA PRO A 42 2.69 -3.55 7.29
C PRO A 42 3.07 -4.82 8.05
N MET A 43 4.35 -5.17 8.00
CA MET A 43 4.89 -6.35 8.67
C MET A 43 5.92 -5.94 9.72
N THR A 44 6.15 -6.81 10.69
CA THR A 44 7.20 -6.63 11.68
C THR A 44 8.53 -7.11 11.09
N ASN A 45 9.58 -6.29 11.22
CA ASN A 45 10.94 -6.74 10.97
C ASN A 45 11.42 -7.56 12.17
N ALA A 46 11.47 -8.88 12.01
CA ALA A 46 11.88 -9.81 13.08
C ALA A 46 13.34 -9.59 13.52
N GLU A 47 14.17 -9.04 12.64
CA GLU A 47 15.59 -8.79 12.93
C GLU A 47 15.81 -7.47 13.68
N ARG A 48 14.87 -6.53 13.64
CA ARG A 48 15.00 -5.18 14.24
C ARG A 48 16.35 -4.56 13.94
N SER A 49 16.72 -4.58 12.66
CA SER A 49 18.05 -4.21 12.21
C SER A 49 18.02 -3.00 11.27
N PRO A 50 19.01 -2.11 11.33
CA PRO A 50 19.16 -1.01 10.41
C PRO A 50 19.72 -1.42 9.03
N THR A 51 20.10 -2.70 8.85
CA THR A 51 20.75 -3.18 7.62
C THR A 51 20.16 -4.46 7.04
N PHE A 52 19.17 -5.02 7.71
CA PHE A 52 18.54 -6.26 7.29
C PHE A 52 17.09 -6.33 7.75
N TYR A 53 16.25 -6.97 6.94
CA TYR A 53 14.89 -7.28 7.36
C TYR A 53 14.53 -8.74 7.07
N ARG A 54 13.64 -9.25 7.88
CA ARG A 54 12.97 -10.53 7.69
C ARG A 54 11.58 -10.44 8.28
N PHE A 55 10.59 -10.91 7.54
CA PHE A 55 9.23 -10.99 8.08
C PHE A 55 9.17 -11.93 9.28
N ASP A 56 8.41 -11.55 10.28
CA ASP A 56 8.07 -12.46 11.37
C ASP A 56 7.34 -13.69 10.82
N SER A 57 7.82 -14.89 11.18
CA SER A 57 7.31 -16.14 10.61
C SER A 57 5.83 -16.39 10.91
N GLY A 58 5.38 -16.00 12.10
CA GLY A 58 3.98 -16.13 12.49
C GLY A 58 3.07 -15.16 11.71
N GLU A 59 3.51 -13.93 11.52
CA GLU A 59 2.79 -12.95 10.68
C GLU A 59 2.74 -13.41 9.23
N GLN A 60 3.85 -13.91 8.70
CA GLN A 60 3.92 -14.41 7.33
C GLN A 60 2.97 -15.57 7.09
N LEU A 61 2.88 -16.50 8.03
CA LEU A 61 1.93 -17.63 7.94
C LEU A 61 0.47 -17.14 7.95
N ARG A 62 0.15 -16.21 8.85
CA ARG A 62 -1.20 -15.59 8.89
C ARG A 62 -1.52 -14.84 7.61
N LEU A 63 -0.54 -14.12 7.06
CA LEU A 63 -0.70 -13.42 5.79
C LEU A 63 -1.05 -14.38 4.66
N HIS A 64 -0.30 -15.46 4.49
CA HIS A 64 -0.57 -16.45 3.44
C HIS A 64 -1.98 -17.04 3.55
N LYS A 65 -2.44 -17.34 4.76
CA LYS A 65 -3.81 -17.82 4.99
C LYS A 65 -4.87 -16.77 4.62
N GLN A 66 -4.62 -15.51 4.93
CA GLN A 66 -5.52 -14.41 4.58
C GLN A 66 -5.58 -14.19 3.06
N LEU A 67 -4.43 -14.23 2.39
CA LEU A 67 -4.36 -14.09 0.94
C LEU A 67 -5.14 -15.19 0.23
N ASP A 68 -4.92 -16.45 0.64
CA ASP A 68 -5.63 -17.60 0.06
C ASP A 68 -7.15 -17.49 0.26
N ALA A 69 -7.58 -17.08 1.45
CA ALA A 69 -9.01 -16.93 1.77
C ALA A 69 -9.69 -15.78 0.98
N ALA A 70 -8.93 -14.78 0.58
CA ALA A 70 -9.42 -13.60 -0.13
C ALA A 70 -9.18 -13.63 -1.65
N ASP A 71 -8.61 -14.70 -2.19
CA ASP A 71 -8.15 -14.77 -3.58
C ASP A 71 -7.23 -13.60 -3.96
N GLU A 72 -6.33 -13.29 -3.05
CA GLU A 72 -5.32 -12.25 -3.23
C GLU A 72 -3.92 -12.84 -3.37
N GLU A 73 -3.03 -12.07 -3.96
CA GLU A 73 -1.60 -12.37 -4.05
C GLU A 73 -0.75 -11.18 -3.60
N VAL A 74 0.53 -11.41 -3.36
CA VAL A 74 1.49 -10.35 -3.10
C VAL A 74 1.76 -9.62 -4.42
N VAL A 75 1.38 -8.35 -4.49
CA VAL A 75 1.64 -7.47 -5.63
C VAL A 75 2.92 -6.65 -5.41
N VAL A 76 3.12 -6.16 -4.18
CA VAL A 76 4.30 -5.38 -3.79
C VAL A 76 4.92 -5.98 -2.55
N VAL A 77 6.24 -6.08 -2.54
CA VAL A 77 7.06 -6.27 -1.34
C VAL A 77 7.83 -4.98 -1.11
N TYR A 78 7.71 -4.38 0.07
CA TYR A 78 8.46 -3.15 0.36
C TYR A 78 9.33 -3.27 1.58
N HIS A 79 10.44 -2.56 1.57
CA HIS A 79 11.26 -2.30 2.76
C HIS A 79 11.98 -0.97 2.64
N SER A 80 12.56 -0.52 3.75
CA SER A 80 13.32 0.71 3.79
C SER A 80 14.81 0.46 3.97
N HIS A 81 15.63 1.32 3.34
CA HIS A 81 17.04 1.50 3.68
C HIS A 81 17.19 2.76 4.52
N THR A 82 17.99 2.71 5.56
CA THR A 82 18.09 3.80 6.53
C THR A 82 19.37 4.64 6.40
N ALA A 83 20.41 4.08 5.77
CA ALA A 83 21.71 4.73 5.59
C ALA A 83 22.21 4.74 4.14
N THR A 84 21.52 4.03 3.25
CA THR A 84 21.90 3.88 1.84
C THR A 84 20.78 4.30 0.92
N GLU A 85 21.08 4.39 -0.38
CA GLU A 85 20.09 4.66 -1.42
C GLU A 85 19.01 3.56 -1.49
N ALA A 86 17.88 3.89 -2.11
CA ALA A 86 16.77 2.97 -2.35
C ALA A 86 17.08 2.02 -3.52
N TYR A 87 18.10 1.19 -3.36
CA TYR A 87 18.51 0.18 -4.33
C TYR A 87 18.71 -1.17 -3.63
N PRO A 88 18.26 -2.30 -4.22
CA PRO A 88 18.39 -3.61 -3.60
C PRO A 88 19.83 -3.98 -3.27
N SER A 89 20.07 -4.39 -2.02
CA SER A 89 21.35 -4.95 -1.62
C SER A 89 21.54 -6.37 -2.19
N ARG A 90 22.75 -6.90 -2.09
CA ARG A 90 23.00 -8.31 -2.46
C ARG A 90 22.15 -9.28 -1.67
N THR A 91 21.93 -8.99 -0.40
CA THR A 91 21.06 -9.77 0.48
C THR A 91 19.61 -9.68 0.03
N ASP A 92 19.12 -8.49 -0.28
CA ASP A 92 17.76 -8.30 -0.81
C ASP A 92 17.53 -9.12 -2.09
N ILE A 93 18.48 -9.09 -3.00
CA ILE A 93 18.41 -9.85 -4.25
C ILE A 93 18.39 -11.36 -4.00
N SER A 94 19.22 -11.85 -3.07
CA SER A 94 19.30 -13.28 -2.75
C SER A 94 18.04 -13.82 -2.09
N TYR A 95 17.32 -13.00 -1.34
CA TYR A 95 16.06 -13.36 -0.66
C TYR A 95 14.80 -13.04 -1.45
N ALA A 96 14.90 -12.39 -2.61
CA ALA A 96 13.75 -12.08 -3.43
C ALA A 96 13.11 -13.36 -4.00
N GLY A 97 11.98 -13.77 -3.43
CA GLY A 97 11.31 -15.04 -3.76
C GLY A 97 9.96 -14.87 -4.47
N GLU A 98 9.58 -13.65 -4.83
CA GLU A 98 8.29 -13.32 -5.43
C GLU A 98 8.50 -12.71 -6.83
N PRO A 99 8.70 -13.54 -7.88
CA PRO A 99 9.05 -13.02 -9.22
C PRO A 99 7.94 -12.16 -9.86
N GLN A 100 6.69 -12.33 -9.43
CA GLN A 100 5.57 -11.54 -9.90
C GLN A 100 5.44 -10.19 -9.19
N ALA A 101 6.08 -10.02 -8.03
CA ALA A 101 5.94 -8.83 -7.22
C ALA A 101 6.82 -7.67 -7.71
N HIS A 102 6.36 -6.46 -7.42
CA HIS A 102 7.16 -5.24 -7.47
C HIS A 102 7.90 -5.07 -6.15
N TYR A 103 9.21 -4.92 -6.19
CA TYR A 103 10.02 -4.68 -5.01
C TYR A 103 10.23 -3.18 -4.83
N VAL A 104 9.58 -2.61 -3.84
CA VAL A 104 9.65 -1.18 -3.53
C VAL A 104 10.64 -0.95 -2.41
N LEU A 105 11.55 -0.01 -2.62
CA LEU A 105 12.47 0.49 -1.61
C LEU A 105 12.25 1.96 -1.36
N VAL A 106 12.28 2.31 -0.07
CA VAL A 106 12.26 3.69 0.40
C VAL A 106 13.53 3.96 1.17
N SER A 107 14.24 5.03 0.86
CA SER A 107 15.38 5.45 1.68
C SER A 107 14.99 6.59 2.63
N THR A 108 15.31 6.41 3.90
CA THR A 108 15.14 7.41 4.95
C THR A 108 16.45 8.04 5.38
N ARG A 109 17.51 7.90 4.57
CA ARG A 109 18.83 8.47 4.85
C ARG A 109 18.83 10.00 4.96
N GLU A 110 17.95 10.66 4.20
CA GLU A 110 17.74 12.11 4.26
C GLU A 110 16.52 12.44 5.13
N THR A 111 16.60 13.48 5.94
CA THR A 111 15.52 13.86 6.85
C THR A 111 14.37 14.59 6.14
N ASP A 112 14.68 15.35 5.10
CA ASP A 112 13.73 16.25 4.44
C ASP A 112 13.18 15.70 3.13
N SER A 113 13.70 14.58 2.67
CA SER A 113 13.27 13.93 1.42
C SER A 113 13.35 12.43 1.55
N HIS A 114 12.76 11.73 0.60
CA HIS A 114 12.85 10.27 0.51
C HIS A 114 12.99 9.87 -0.95
N GLU A 115 13.70 8.77 -1.16
CA GLU A 115 13.68 8.06 -2.43
C GLU A 115 12.59 6.99 -2.34
N PHE A 116 11.82 6.83 -3.40
CA PHE A 116 10.84 5.76 -3.57
C PHE A 116 11.03 5.16 -4.95
N ARG A 117 11.52 3.93 -5.00
CA ARG A 117 11.89 3.26 -6.24
C ARG A 117 11.31 1.86 -6.29
N SER A 118 10.99 1.39 -7.48
CA SER A 118 10.45 0.05 -7.70
C SER A 118 11.31 -0.75 -8.65
N PHE A 119 11.45 -2.04 -8.35
CA PHE A 119 12.29 -2.98 -9.07
C PHE A 119 11.54 -4.30 -9.34
N ARG A 120 11.90 -4.93 -10.43
CA ARG A 120 11.61 -6.35 -10.65
C ARG A 120 12.87 -7.14 -10.33
N ILE A 121 12.72 -8.21 -9.58
CA ILE A 121 13.84 -9.10 -9.22
C ILE A 121 13.45 -10.52 -9.60
N ILE A 122 14.02 -11.02 -10.69
CA ILE A 122 13.71 -12.32 -11.26
C ILE A 122 15.02 -13.08 -11.49
N ASP A 123 15.15 -14.24 -10.87
CA ASP A 123 16.36 -15.08 -10.97
C ASP A 123 17.66 -14.30 -10.68
N GLY A 124 17.63 -13.43 -9.68
CA GLY A 124 18.77 -12.60 -9.29
C GLY A 124 19.05 -11.40 -10.21
N VAL A 125 18.24 -11.18 -11.23
CA VAL A 125 18.35 -10.03 -12.13
C VAL A 125 17.45 -8.90 -11.67
N VAL A 126 18.05 -7.74 -11.39
CA VAL A 126 17.35 -6.53 -10.96
C VAL A 126 17.10 -5.63 -12.15
N THR A 127 15.86 -5.21 -12.32
CA THR A 127 15.46 -4.22 -13.32
C THR A 127 14.65 -3.14 -12.63
N GLU A 128 15.14 -1.90 -12.65
CA GLU A 128 14.35 -0.78 -12.17
C GLU A 128 13.20 -0.48 -13.13
N GLU A 129 12.06 -0.12 -12.57
CA GLU A 129 10.86 0.21 -13.32
C GLU A 129 10.29 1.56 -12.91
N ASP A 130 9.53 2.17 -13.81
CA ASP A 130 8.83 3.41 -13.53
C ASP A 130 7.73 3.20 -12.48
N VAL A 131 7.50 4.23 -11.67
CA VAL A 131 6.41 4.29 -10.70
C VAL A 131 5.43 5.36 -11.13
N GLU A 132 4.19 4.96 -11.38
CA GLU A 132 3.07 5.87 -11.60
C GLU A 132 2.24 5.97 -10.33
N ILE A 133 2.24 7.15 -9.71
CA ILE A 133 1.44 7.43 -8.53
C ILE A 133 0.05 7.85 -8.98
N ILE A 134 -0.96 7.09 -8.56
CA ILE A 134 -2.35 7.35 -8.91
C ILE A 134 -2.96 8.22 -7.82
N SER A 135 -3.37 9.43 -8.18
CA SER A 135 -4.14 10.28 -7.28
C SER A 135 -5.49 9.64 -7.01
N ALA A 136 -6.01 9.77 -5.78
CA ALA A 136 -7.41 9.51 -5.51
C ALA A 136 -8.22 10.39 -6.49
N GLY A 137 -9.07 9.76 -7.30
CA GLY A 137 -10.00 10.49 -8.15
C GLY A 137 -10.83 11.45 -7.29
N PRO A 138 -11.46 12.48 -7.88
CA PRO A 138 -12.31 13.37 -7.11
C PRO A 138 -13.29 12.51 -6.32
N ASP A 139 -13.33 12.74 -5.02
CA ASP A 139 -14.17 12.01 -4.08
C ASP A 139 -15.58 11.84 -4.64
N VAL A 140 -15.93 10.63 -5.01
CA VAL A 140 -17.33 10.24 -5.21
C VAL A 140 -17.99 10.03 -3.84
N ALA A 141 -17.37 10.51 -2.80
CA ALA A 141 -17.82 10.42 -1.42
C ALA A 141 -18.45 11.71 -0.89
N SER A 142 -18.83 12.66 -1.73
CA SER A 142 -19.90 13.56 -1.36
C SER A 142 -21.20 12.83 -1.72
N GLY A 143 -21.64 11.98 -0.82
CA GLY A 143 -23.02 11.55 -0.79
C GLY A 143 -23.86 12.80 -0.80
N SER A 144 -24.41 13.13 -1.94
CA SER A 144 -25.53 14.03 -2.06
C SER A 144 -26.61 13.46 -1.17
N THR A 145 -26.70 13.96 0.03
CA THR A 145 -27.94 13.94 0.78
C THR A 145 -28.90 14.74 -0.08
N ARG A 146 -29.64 14.05 -0.93
CA ARG A 146 -30.85 14.64 -1.45
C ARG A 146 -31.74 14.86 -0.24
N GLU A 147 -31.76 16.09 0.23
CA GLU A 147 -32.87 16.55 1.01
C GLU A 147 -34.11 16.30 0.16
N ALA A 148 -34.89 15.34 0.59
CA ALA A 148 -36.25 15.20 0.12
C ALA A 148 -36.95 16.50 0.54
N GLY A 149 -37.13 17.39 -0.42
CA GLY A 149 -37.93 18.57 -0.24
C GLY A 149 -39.29 18.15 0.26
N SER A 150 -39.57 18.49 1.48
CA SER A 150 -40.90 18.47 2.04
C SER A 150 -41.79 19.39 1.20
N GLN A 151 -42.52 18.81 0.30
CA GLN A 151 -43.69 19.48 -0.24
C GLN A 151 -44.76 19.44 0.82
N SER A 152 -44.90 20.53 1.51
CA SER A 152 -46.09 20.84 2.29
C SER A 152 -47.27 20.93 1.33
N VAL A 153 -48.07 19.90 1.31
CA VAL A 153 -49.39 19.97 0.72
C VAL A 153 -50.25 20.73 1.72
N SER A 154 -50.49 22.01 1.42
CA SER A 154 -51.51 22.79 2.08
C SER A 154 -52.87 22.12 1.77
N ALA A 155 -53.43 21.47 2.77
CA ALA A 155 -54.82 21.09 2.73
C ALA A 155 -55.67 22.34 2.91
N ALA A 156 -56.24 22.76 1.81
CA ALA A 156 -57.29 23.75 1.85
C ALA A 156 -58.49 23.16 2.62
N ASN A 157 -58.71 23.76 3.73
CA ASN A 157 -59.91 23.63 4.53
C ASN A 157 -61.06 24.25 3.72
N ASP A 158 -62.04 23.47 3.40
CA ASP A 158 -63.31 24.04 2.97
C ASP A 158 -64.42 23.58 3.89
N LEU A 159 -64.91 24.53 4.62
CA LEU A 159 -66.07 24.52 5.39
C LEU A 159 -67.34 24.50 4.53
N MET A 160 -68.30 23.79 4.93
CA MET A 160 -69.71 24.18 4.83
C MET A 160 -70.51 23.41 5.86
N GLN A 161 -70.98 24.04 6.89
CA GLN A 161 -72.25 24.72 7.07
C GLN A 161 -73.45 23.91 6.56
N SER A 162 -74.14 23.41 7.45
CA SER A 162 -75.57 23.56 7.80
C SER A 162 -76.03 22.40 8.62
#